data_344eb050cc279a9b93d2e100fbaf3e06
#
_entry.id   344eb050cc279a9b93d2e100fbaf3e06
#
_cell.length_a   1.000
_cell.length_b   1.000
_cell.length_c   1.000
_cell.angle_alpha   90.00
_cell.angle_beta   90.00
_cell.angle_gamma   90.00
#
_symmetry.space_group_name_H-M   'P 1'
#
loop_
_entity.id
_entity.type
_entity.pdbx_description
1 polymer ?
#
loop_
_entity_poly.entity_id
_entity_poly.type
_entity_poly.pdbx_seq_one_letter_code
_entity_poly.pdbx_strand_id
1 'polypeptide(L)'
;MIAMKQIPRLARKAACGILCLSMLCTALPAEFSTLSAQAALTGDTNGDGTVSISDVVTLQKYLLQSGTLSTEGTANADMNADSKINGFDLAYLKRTLLTETPVSDGITIHLNDSGITVEGDTKGVTSVSGKVVTITASGNYTVDGSITDGQILVDIPDTTADADDVSLTLHQVTMTSSTGTPCLYTKSAAKTKLTLVGTSSFTDTAATANADTSGVLYSDSKFTVTKNSTGTLKVQSSMNIGIYATDNINLNGGSVIVSTDVDSTSDADAIKSKKRVTVDGASVEVEASADGIKSTKQNIEVVSGSVSVKAGNDAMQAATAIDVSGGSVVACGDRGFTLDDGGALNITGGTVLATATDYAFGQTADGTALNLDYSGSTQGMMQLAYAEEWKKGNEILVQNGSDSLSLTPIKKFDYVLLSGSNLDSSSTYQLYTGGTQMTHSGSTTGAFQMNGNPTGFTAVQALSGGSTTEDTVAASLTFTD
;
A
#
# COMPACT_ATOMS: atom_id res chain seq x y z
N MET A 1 44.04 -55.92 0.28
CA MET A 1 43.64 -54.63 0.85
C MET A 1 42.50 -54.08 -0.04
N ILE A 2 41.28 -54.39 0.34
CA ILE A 2 40.09 -54.24 -0.49
C ILE A 2 39.30 -53.07 0.07
N ALA A 3 39.09 -52.07 -0.78
CA ALA A 3 38.29 -50.88 -0.46
C ALA A 3 36.81 -51.17 -0.62
N MET A 4 36.03 -51.04 0.42
CA MET A 4 34.58 -51.14 0.41
C MET A 4 33.98 -49.82 -0.07
N LYS A 5 33.28 -49.93 -1.20
CA LYS A 5 32.44 -48.88 -1.76
C LYS A 5 31.12 -48.81 -1.02
N GLN A 6 30.77 -47.68 -0.47
CA GLN A 6 29.48 -47.42 0.12
C GLN A 6 28.43 -47.15 -0.98
N ILE A 7 27.29 -47.84 -0.90
CA ILE A 7 26.14 -47.67 -1.78
C ILE A 7 25.11 -46.77 -1.07
N PRO A 8 24.53 -45.75 -1.70
CA PRO A 8 23.60 -44.86 -1.04
C PRO A 8 22.20 -45.51 -0.88
N ARG A 9 21.64 -45.33 0.31
CA ARG A 9 20.29 -45.73 0.67
C ARG A 9 19.29 -44.70 0.09
N LEU A 10 18.81 -44.96 -1.11
CA LEU A 10 17.62 -44.27 -1.62
C LEU A 10 16.94 -45.12 -2.70
N ALA A 11 16.18 -46.11 -2.33
CA ALA A 11 15.15 -46.77 -3.15
C ALA A 11 14.47 -47.92 -2.36
N ARG A 12 13.67 -47.59 -1.37
CA ARG A 12 12.70 -48.57 -0.79
C ARG A 12 11.57 -47.80 -0.13
N LYS A 13 10.65 -47.28 -0.91
CA LYS A 13 9.26 -46.97 -0.51
C LYS A 13 8.42 -46.60 -1.75
N ALA A 14 8.29 -47.54 -2.67
CA ALA A 14 7.27 -47.47 -3.72
C ALA A 14 7.09 -48.84 -4.36
N ALA A 15 6.58 -49.78 -3.60
CA ALA A 15 6.05 -51.06 -4.13
C ALA A 15 5.38 -51.86 -2.99
N CYS A 16 4.26 -51.35 -2.50
CA CYS A 16 3.34 -52.19 -1.72
C CYS A 16 1.97 -51.47 -1.68
N GLY A 17 1.21 -51.61 -2.73
CA GLY A 17 -0.11 -50.99 -2.83
C GLY A 17 -0.93 -51.35 -4.06
N ILE A 18 -0.48 -52.28 -4.86
CA ILE A 18 -1.30 -52.79 -5.98
C ILE A 18 -1.13 -54.31 -6.05
N LEU A 19 -1.83 -55.03 -5.18
CA LEU A 19 -2.19 -56.44 -5.38
C LEU A 19 -3.07 -56.90 -4.22
N CYS A 20 -4.35 -56.56 -4.22
CA CYS A 20 -5.43 -57.26 -3.53
C CYS A 20 -6.77 -56.60 -3.87
N LEU A 21 -7.20 -56.69 -5.13
CA LEU A 21 -8.60 -56.54 -5.48
C LEU A 21 -8.90 -57.23 -6.84
N SER A 22 -8.75 -58.54 -6.84
CA SER A 22 -9.36 -59.38 -7.87
C SER A 22 -9.73 -60.67 -7.22
N MET A 23 -10.93 -60.75 -6.64
CA MET A 23 -11.79 -61.87 -6.48
C MET A 23 -12.81 -61.57 -5.36
N LEU A 24 -13.94 -61.03 -5.73
CA LEU A 24 -15.27 -61.51 -5.25
C LEU A 24 -16.34 -60.68 -6.01
N CYS A 25 -16.68 -61.16 -7.17
CA CYS A 25 -17.85 -60.68 -7.89
C CYS A 25 -18.80 -61.82 -8.07
N THR A 26 -19.69 -62.05 -7.06
CA THR A 26 -20.96 -62.76 -7.31
C THR A 26 -21.98 -62.29 -6.28
N ALA A 27 -23.05 -61.68 -6.79
CA ALA A 27 -24.41 -61.56 -6.25
C ALA A 27 -24.61 -60.77 -4.94
N LEU A 28 -24.90 -59.47 -5.08
CA LEU A 28 -25.81 -58.77 -4.19
C LEU A 28 -26.74 -57.86 -5.03
N PRO A 29 -28.00 -57.66 -4.61
CA PRO A 29 -29.02 -56.99 -5.41
C PRO A 29 -28.75 -55.49 -5.52
N ALA A 30 -29.21 -54.94 -6.64
CA ALA A 30 -29.12 -53.54 -6.98
C ALA A 30 -29.92 -52.66 -6.01
N GLU A 31 -29.26 -52.08 -5.02
CA GLU A 31 -29.64 -50.85 -4.33
C GLU A 31 -28.38 -50.26 -3.65
N PHE A 32 -27.36 -49.98 -4.42
CA PHE A 32 -26.33 -49.03 -3.98
C PHE A 32 -26.66 -47.68 -4.62
N SER A 33 -27.40 -46.85 -3.89
CA SER A 33 -27.41 -45.44 -4.11
C SER A 33 -25.95 -44.97 -4.10
N THR A 34 -25.51 -44.33 -5.18
CA THR A 34 -24.19 -43.70 -5.31
C THR A 34 -24.04 -42.66 -4.20
N LEU A 35 -23.37 -43.04 -3.10
CA LEU A 35 -22.75 -42.03 -2.26
C LEU A 35 -21.69 -41.35 -3.12
N SER A 36 -22.02 -40.21 -3.71
CA SER A 36 -21.01 -39.28 -4.20
C SER A 36 -20.23 -38.85 -2.96
N ALA A 37 -18.98 -39.23 -2.86
CA ALA A 37 -18.09 -38.62 -1.88
C ALA A 37 -18.04 -37.12 -2.21
N GLN A 38 -18.78 -36.34 -1.47
CA GLN A 38 -18.72 -34.90 -1.53
C GLN A 38 -17.29 -34.52 -1.08
N ALA A 39 -16.57 -33.78 -1.88
CA ALA A 39 -15.23 -33.35 -1.51
C ALA A 39 -15.30 -32.60 -0.16
N ALA A 40 -14.42 -32.95 0.76
CA ALA A 40 -14.37 -32.33 2.07
C ALA A 40 -14.23 -30.80 1.89
N LEU A 41 -15.20 -30.05 2.39
CA LEU A 41 -15.22 -28.60 2.31
C LEU A 41 -14.59 -28.02 3.58
N THR A 42 -13.30 -27.71 3.53
CA THR A 42 -12.57 -27.17 4.68
C THR A 42 -13.27 -25.94 5.24
N GLY A 43 -13.61 -25.97 6.52
CA GLY A 43 -14.36 -24.91 7.21
C GLY A 43 -15.84 -25.21 7.42
N ASP A 44 -16.44 -26.16 6.69
CA ASP A 44 -17.80 -26.63 6.93
C ASP A 44 -17.82 -27.58 8.14
N THR A 45 -17.90 -26.98 9.32
CA THR A 45 -17.81 -27.72 10.60
C THR A 45 -19.16 -28.30 11.05
N ASN A 46 -20.26 -27.82 10.47
CA ASN A 46 -21.60 -28.33 10.76
C ASN A 46 -22.08 -29.40 9.74
N GLY A 47 -21.39 -29.49 8.57
CA GLY A 47 -21.68 -30.47 7.53
C GLY A 47 -22.91 -30.12 6.69
N ASP A 48 -23.28 -28.83 6.57
CA ASP A 48 -24.44 -28.40 5.79
C ASP A 48 -24.09 -28.12 4.31
N GLY A 49 -22.83 -28.28 3.92
CA GLY A 49 -22.35 -28.08 2.55
C GLY A 49 -21.98 -26.62 2.23
N THR A 50 -22.00 -25.73 3.22
CA THR A 50 -21.61 -24.33 3.06
C THR A 50 -20.70 -23.90 4.20
N VAL A 51 -19.73 -23.01 3.93
CA VAL A 51 -18.90 -22.40 4.97
C VAL A 51 -19.51 -21.06 5.36
N SER A 52 -19.98 -20.93 6.58
CA SER A 52 -20.78 -19.79 7.04
C SER A 52 -20.53 -19.43 8.51
N ILE A 53 -21.23 -18.42 9.03
CA ILE A 53 -21.15 -18.06 10.45
C ILE A 53 -21.64 -19.17 11.38
N SER A 54 -22.52 -20.09 10.89
CA SER A 54 -22.99 -21.24 11.65
C SER A 54 -21.86 -22.23 11.96
N ASP A 55 -20.86 -22.33 11.08
CA ASP A 55 -19.65 -23.14 11.30
C ASP A 55 -18.76 -22.57 12.38
N VAL A 56 -18.60 -21.24 12.39
CA VAL A 56 -17.91 -20.54 13.48
C VAL A 56 -18.56 -20.86 14.83
N VAL A 57 -19.90 -20.82 14.89
CA VAL A 57 -20.64 -21.11 16.12
C VAL A 57 -20.48 -22.59 16.50
N THR A 58 -20.53 -23.49 15.53
CA THR A 58 -20.36 -24.92 15.75
C THR A 58 -18.95 -25.25 16.25
N LEU A 59 -17.90 -24.73 15.61
CA LEU A 59 -16.52 -24.91 16.04
C LEU A 59 -16.27 -24.26 17.41
N GLN A 60 -16.85 -23.10 17.67
CA GLN A 60 -16.73 -22.43 18.97
C GLN A 60 -17.38 -23.24 20.09
N LYS A 61 -18.57 -23.82 19.86
CA LYS A 61 -19.23 -24.70 20.83
C LYS A 61 -18.40 -25.96 21.10
N TYR A 62 -17.80 -26.56 20.08
CA TYR A 62 -16.91 -27.70 20.24
C TYR A 62 -15.68 -27.34 21.11
N LEU A 63 -15.01 -26.25 20.83
CA LEU A 63 -13.84 -25.79 21.60
C LEU A 63 -14.17 -25.44 23.06
N LEU A 64 -15.40 -24.99 23.33
CA LEU A 64 -15.92 -24.73 24.68
C LEU A 64 -16.50 -25.98 25.35
N GLN A 65 -16.38 -27.17 24.72
CA GLN A 65 -16.94 -28.42 25.20
C GLN A 65 -18.47 -28.41 25.45
N SER A 66 -19.16 -27.49 24.74
CA SER A 66 -20.62 -27.32 24.81
C SER A 66 -21.34 -27.90 23.58
N GLY A 67 -20.61 -28.54 22.66
CA GLY A 67 -21.12 -29.21 21.46
C GLY A 67 -20.15 -30.24 20.93
N THR A 68 -20.60 -31.00 19.93
CA THR A 68 -19.78 -32.02 19.25
C THR A 68 -19.77 -31.74 17.76
N LEU A 69 -18.68 -32.12 17.07
CA LEU A 69 -18.61 -32.16 15.63
C LEU A 69 -19.00 -33.52 15.09
N SER A 70 -19.58 -33.57 13.90
CA SER A 70 -19.74 -34.82 13.14
C SER A 70 -18.38 -35.34 12.67
N THR A 71 -18.32 -36.55 12.14
CA THR A 71 -17.07 -37.08 11.56
C THR A 71 -16.58 -36.19 10.41
N GLU A 72 -17.50 -35.73 9.58
CA GLU A 72 -17.23 -34.81 8.48
C GLU A 72 -16.80 -33.41 8.98
N GLY A 73 -17.56 -32.85 9.93
CA GLY A 73 -17.21 -31.56 10.55
C GLY A 73 -15.87 -31.59 11.26
N THR A 74 -15.47 -32.73 11.85
CA THR A 74 -14.14 -32.90 12.44
C THR A 74 -13.04 -32.87 11.37
N ALA A 75 -13.27 -33.52 10.22
CA ALA A 75 -12.33 -33.51 9.12
C ALA A 75 -12.17 -32.10 8.49
N ASN A 76 -13.24 -31.29 8.50
CA ASN A 76 -13.29 -29.96 7.92
C ASN A 76 -12.83 -28.86 8.89
N ALA A 77 -12.67 -29.16 10.17
CA ALA A 77 -12.40 -28.16 11.22
C ALA A 77 -10.93 -27.78 11.36
N ASP A 78 -9.99 -28.57 10.85
CA ASP A 78 -8.57 -28.29 10.85
C ASP A 78 -8.24 -27.31 9.69
N MET A 79 -8.37 -26.03 9.98
CA MET A 79 -8.24 -24.94 8.98
C MET A 79 -6.80 -24.66 8.57
N ASN A 80 -5.82 -25.04 9.41
CA ASN A 80 -4.40 -24.76 9.18
C ASN A 80 -3.58 -26.02 8.86
N ALA A 81 -4.24 -27.19 8.78
CA ALA A 81 -3.67 -28.51 8.50
C ALA A 81 -2.55 -28.93 9.48
N ASP A 82 -2.66 -28.52 10.75
CA ASP A 82 -1.70 -28.91 11.79
C ASP A 82 -2.10 -30.20 12.53
N SER A 83 -3.18 -30.84 12.12
CA SER A 83 -3.79 -32.02 12.71
C SER A 83 -4.34 -31.84 14.14
N LYS A 84 -4.64 -30.60 14.51
CA LYS A 84 -5.24 -30.24 15.80
C LYS A 84 -6.41 -29.31 15.56
N ILE A 85 -7.51 -29.51 16.28
CA ILE A 85 -8.63 -28.59 16.26
C ILE A 85 -8.55 -27.71 17.51
N ASN A 86 -8.29 -26.43 17.33
CA ASN A 86 -8.04 -25.49 18.42
C ASN A 86 -8.46 -24.04 18.11
N GLY A 87 -8.08 -23.09 18.95
CA GLY A 87 -8.43 -21.68 18.76
C GLY A 87 -7.84 -21.02 17.52
N PHE A 88 -6.75 -21.58 16.96
CA PHE A 88 -6.18 -21.08 15.72
C PHE A 88 -7.09 -21.41 14.54
N ASP A 89 -7.68 -22.60 14.48
CA ASP A 89 -8.62 -22.97 13.42
C ASP A 89 -9.85 -22.09 13.45
N LEU A 90 -10.36 -21.80 14.64
CA LEU A 90 -11.45 -20.84 14.81
C LEU A 90 -11.07 -19.43 14.32
N ALA A 91 -9.84 -19.01 14.55
CA ALA A 91 -9.33 -17.74 14.05
C ALA A 91 -9.18 -17.76 12.53
N TYR A 92 -8.68 -18.86 11.95
CA TYR A 92 -8.60 -19.06 10.50
C TYR A 92 -10.00 -19.07 9.86
N LEU A 93 -10.94 -19.83 10.42
CA LEU A 93 -12.31 -19.88 9.91
C LEU A 93 -12.98 -18.50 9.94
N LYS A 94 -12.82 -17.76 11.04
CA LYS A 94 -13.30 -16.37 11.13
C LYS A 94 -12.63 -15.49 10.09
N ARG A 95 -11.33 -15.64 9.89
CA ARG A 95 -10.59 -14.88 8.89
C ARG A 95 -11.07 -15.20 7.48
N THR A 96 -11.23 -16.49 7.14
CA THR A 96 -11.76 -16.95 5.85
C THR A 96 -13.14 -16.32 5.58
N LEU A 97 -14.06 -16.40 6.53
CA LEU A 97 -15.38 -15.78 6.39
C LEU A 97 -15.36 -14.25 6.30
N LEU A 98 -14.36 -13.60 6.91
CA LEU A 98 -14.17 -12.16 6.78
C LEU A 98 -13.48 -11.79 5.46
N THR A 99 -12.77 -12.72 4.82
CA THR A 99 -12.11 -12.53 3.54
C THR A 99 -12.91 -13.06 2.36
N GLU A 100 -13.80 -14.04 2.57
CA GLU A 100 -14.50 -14.76 1.50
C GLU A 100 -15.92 -14.28 1.20
N THR A 101 -16.46 -13.29 1.82
CA THR A 101 -17.65 -12.64 1.21
C THR A 101 -17.84 -11.23 1.75
N PRO A 102 -17.94 -10.22 0.92
CA PRO A 102 -19.05 -9.32 1.09
C PRO A 102 -20.31 -10.16 0.85
N VAL A 103 -21.13 -10.42 1.87
CA VAL A 103 -22.53 -10.81 1.67
C VAL A 103 -23.13 -9.65 0.88
N SER A 104 -23.16 -9.84 -0.40
CA SER A 104 -23.67 -8.83 -1.30
C SER A 104 -25.20 -8.93 -1.33
N ASP A 105 -25.86 -8.13 -0.49
CA ASP A 105 -27.04 -7.43 -1.02
C ASP A 105 -26.54 -6.40 -2.06
N GLY A 106 -25.31 -6.55 -2.57
CA GLY A 106 -24.58 -5.61 -3.39
C GLY A 106 -24.60 -5.98 -4.88
N ILE A 107 -24.42 -4.97 -5.68
CA ILE A 107 -24.32 -5.06 -7.14
C ILE A 107 -22.91 -5.54 -7.49
N THR A 108 -22.78 -6.55 -8.37
CA THR A 108 -21.49 -7.02 -8.89
C THR A 108 -21.31 -6.58 -10.33
N ILE A 109 -20.16 -5.99 -10.62
CA ILE A 109 -19.75 -5.49 -11.92
C ILE A 109 -18.60 -6.36 -12.41
N HIS A 110 -18.82 -7.10 -13.49
CA HIS A 110 -17.82 -7.97 -14.13
C HIS A 110 -17.26 -7.26 -15.36
N LEU A 111 -15.97 -6.94 -15.34
CA LEU A 111 -15.26 -6.30 -16.42
C LEU A 111 -14.71 -7.34 -17.39
N ASN A 112 -14.97 -7.14 -18.68
CA ASN A 112 -14.44 -8.00 -19.73
C ASN A 112 -14.31 -7.22 -21.04
N ASP A 113 -13.30 -7.53 -21.86
CA ASP A 113 -13.10 -6.88 -23.17
C ASP A 113 -14.24 -7.12 -24.15
N SER A 114 -14.98 -8.21 -24.01
CA SER A 114 -16.22 -8.47 -24.79
C SER A 114 -17.43 -7.68 -24.34
N GLY A 115 -17.39 -7.02 -23.17
CA GLY A 115 -18.43 -6.20 -22.58
C GLY A 115 -18.48 -6.30 -21.07
N ILE A 116 -19.09 -5.31 -20.45
CA ILE A 116 -19.30 -5.26 -18.99
C ILE A 116 -20.67 -5.87 -18.69
N THR A 117 -20.74 -6.74 -17.68
CA THR A 117 -22.01 -7.27 -17.18
C THR A 117 -22.22 -6.86 -15.72
N VAL A 118 -23.48 -6.69 -15.33
CA VAL A 118 -23.86 -6.28 -13.99
C VAL A 118 -24.88 -7.26 -13.44
N GLU A 119 -24.63 -7.75 -12.25
CA GLU A 119 -25.53 -8.65 -11.52
C GLU A 119 -26.04 -7.98 -10.23
N GLY A 120 -27.24 -8.35 -9.80
CA GLY A 120 -27.83 -7.87 -8.54
C GLY A 120 -28.42 -6.47 -8.58
N ASP A 121 -28.36 -5.75 -9.70
CA ASP A 121 -28.95 -4.40 -9.82
C ASP A 121 -30.47 -4.46 -10.04
N THR A 122 -31.20 -4.71 -8.97
CA THR A 122 -32.67 -4.74 -9.00
C THR A 122 -33.33 -3.36 -9.03
N LYS A 123 -32.55 -2.30 -8.81
CA LYS A 123 -33.02 -0.92 -8.74
C LYS A 123 -32.71 -0.11 -10.00
N GLY A 124 -31.89 -0.64 -10.89
CA GLY A 124 -31.46 0.07 -12.11
C GLY A 124 -30.57 1.28 -11.79
N VAL A 125 -29.71 1.16 -10.78
CA VAL A 125 -28.78 2.22 -10.37
C VAL A 125 -27.43 2.13 -11.08
N THR A 126 -27.30 1.18 -12.00
CA THR A 126 -26.17 1.09 -12.90
C THR A 126 -26.64 1.08 -14.35
N SER A 127 -25.79 1.56 -15.24
CA SER A 127 -26.01 1.45 -16.68
C SER A 127 -24.72 1.12 -17.40
N VAL A 128 -24.78 0.33 -18.47
CA VAL A 128 -23.63 -0.02 -19.29
C VAL A 128 -23.79 0.53 -20.70
N SER A 129 -22.81 1.26 -21.17
CA SER A 129 -22.74 1.77 -22.54
C SER A 129 -21.35 1.49 -23.12
N GLY A 130 -21.27 0.55 -24.06
CA GLY A 130 -19.99 0.07 -24.58
C GLY A 130 -19.10 -0.51 -23.46
N LYS A 131 -17.94 0.07 -23.25
CA LYS A 131 -17.00 -0.31 -22.18
C LYS A 131 -17.04 0.60 -20.94
N VAL A 132 -18.13 1.35 -20.77
CA VAL A 132 -18.34 2.22 -19.61
C VAL A 132 -19.50 1.70 -18.78
N VAL A 133 -19.27 1.46 -17.50
CA VAL A 133 -20.31 1.26 -16.50
C VAL A 133 -20.47 2.54 -15.69
N THR A 134 -21.72 3.06 -15.62
CA THR A 134 -22.07 4.23 -14.82
C THR A 134 -22.82 3.81 -13.58
N ILE A 135 -22.38 4.27 -12.42
CA ILE A 135 -23.02 4.09 -11.11
C ILE A 135 -23.70 5.40 -10.75
N THR A 136 -25.02 5.38 -10.50
CA THR A 136 -25.84 6.58 -10.29
C THR A 136 -26.46 6.68 -8.90
N ALA A 137 -26.13 5.77 -7.98
CA ALA A 137 -26.55 5.83 -6.58
C ALA A 137 -25.43 5.38 -5.65
N SER A 138 -25.47 5.85 -4.39
CA SER A 138 -24.63 5.32 -3.31
C SER A 138 -24.93 3.85 -3.03
N GLY A 139 -24.02 3.17 -2.37
CA GLY A 139 -24.18 1.77 -2.00
C GLY A 139 -22.88 0.97 -2.11
N ASN A 140 -23.03 -0.35 -2.03
CA ASN A 140 -21.91 -1.30 -2.09
C ASN A 140 -21.89 -2.00 -3.44
N TYR A 141 -20.76 -1.94 -4.09
CA TYR A 141 -20.50 -2.54 -5.39
C TYR A 141 -19.25 -3.41 -5.30
N THR A 142 -19.33 -4.59 -5.86
CA THR A 142 -18.15 -5.44 -6.07
C THR A 142 -17.73 -5.34 -7.53
N VAL A 143 -16.45 -5.22 -7.79
CA VAL A 143 -15.89 -5.15 -9.15
C VAL A 143 -14.84 -6.20 -9.30
N ASP A 144 -14.89 -6.97 -10.37
CA ASP A 144 -13.87 -7.94 -10.75
C ASP A 144 -13.61 -7.95 -12.27
N GLY A 145 -12.60 -8.74 -12.67
CA GLY A 145 -12.27 -8.96 -14.06
C GLY A 145 -11.30 -7.97 -14.66
N SER A 146 -11.20 -7.98 -16.00
CA SER A 146 -10.23 -7.17 -16.73
C SER A 146 -10.84 -6.54 -17.98
N ILE A 147 -10.42 -5.30 -18.28
CA ILE A 147 -10.90 -4.57 -19.46
C ILE A 147 -9.84 -3.58 -19.95
N THR A 148 -9.72 -3.50 -21.27
CA THR A 148 -8.90 -2.50 -21.97
C THR A 148 -9.78 -1.39 -22.51
N ASP A 149 -9.39 -0.13 -22.30
CA ASP A 149 -10.15 1.07 -22.69
C ASP A 149 -11.57 1.10 -22.13
N GLY A 150 -11.74 0.59 -20.90
CA GLY A 150 -12.97 0.65 -20.15
C GLY A 150 -12.95 1.72 -19.06
N GLN A 151 -14.14 2.06 -18.53
CA GLN A 151 -14.27 3.02 -17.46
C GLN A 151 -15.33 2.61 -16.44
N ILE A 152 -15.04 2.80 -15.17
CA ILE A 152 -16.01 2.83 -14.09
C ILE A 152 -16.29 4.31 -13.81
N LEU A 153 -17.50 4.78 -14.12
CA LEU A 153 -17.97 6.15 -13.90
C LEU A 153 -18.93 6.17 -12.71
N VAL A 154 -18.61 6.96 -11.70
CA VAL A 154 -19.52 7.26 -10.59
C VAL A 154 -20.10 8.66 -10.84
N ASP A 155 -21.40 8.76 -11.09
CA ASP A 155 -22.10 10.00 -11.41
C ASP A 155 -23.47 10.03 -10.71
N ILE A 156 -23.47 10.40 -9.41
CA ILE A 156 -24.68 10.54 -8.61
C ILE A 156 -25.38 11.85 -9.01
N PRO A 157 -26.61 11.79 -9.52
CA PRO A 157 -27.29 12.99 -10.06
C PRO A 157 -27.57 14.08 -9.02
N ASP A 158 -27.84 13.68 -7.78
CA ASP A 158 -28.12 14.60 -6.66
C ASP A 158 -27.48 14.09 -5.38
N THR A 159 -26.29 14.59 -5.10
CA THR A 159 -25.53 14.24 -3.87
C THR A 159 -26.11 14.86 -2.60
N THR A 160 -27.11 15.73 -2.69
CA THR A 160 -27.82 16.25 -1.53
C THR A 160 -28.93 15.29 -1.10
N ALA A 161 -29.60 14.67 -2.06
CA ALA A 161 -30.62 13.66 -1.83
C ALA A 161 -29.99 12.29 -1.52
N ASP A 162 -28.84 11.98 -2.15
CA ASP A 162 -28.04 10.76 -1.94
C ASP A 162 -26.66 11.15 -1.41
N ALA A 163 -26.59 11.39 -0.10
CA ALA A 163 -25.39 11.85 0.60
C ALA A 163 -24.52 10.71 1.13
N ASP A 164 -24.86 9.45 0.84
CA ASP A 164 -24.11 8.29 1.27
C ASP A 164 -22.89 8.02 0.38
N ASP A 165 -22.05 7.11 0.80
CA ASP A 165 -20.81 6.79 0.10
C ASP A 165 -21.02 5.75 -1.01
N VAL A 166 -20.28 5.86 -2.11
CA VAL A 166 -20.11 4.78 -3.08
C VAL A 166 -18.93 3.93 -2.64
N SER A 167 -19.20 2.68 -2.29
CA SER A 167 -18.20 1.73 -1.80
C SER A 167 -17.93 0.66 -2.86
N LEU A 168 -16.73 0.67 -3.43
CA LEU A 168 -16.27 -0.28 -4.43
C LEU A 168 -15.33 -1.30 -3.78
N THR A 169 -15.71 -2.57 -3.75
CA THR A 169 -14.80 -3.65 -3.39
C THR A 169 -14.14 -4.18 -4.65
N LEU A 170 -12.83 -4.02 -4.77
CA LEU A 170 -12.06 -4.44 -5.93
C LEU A 170 -11.49 -5.84 -5.70
N HIS A 171 -11.94 -6.81 -6.49
CA HIS A 171 -11.47 -8.19 -6.50
C HIS A 171 -10.58 -8.44 -7.72
N GLN A 172 -9.26 -8.21 -7.59
CA GLN A 172 -8.29 -8.47 -8.65
C GLN A 172 -8.66 -7.83 -10.00
N VAL A 173 -9.06 -6.56 -9.93
CA VAL A 173 -9.44 -5.78 -11.12
C VAL A 173 -8.20 -5.40 -11.92
N THR A 174 -8.25 -5.58 -13.26
CA THR A 174 -7.22 -5.08 -14.16
C THR A 174 -7.84 -4.18 -15.21
N MET A 175 -7.42 -2.91 -15.25
CA MET A 175 -7.89 -1.95 -16.25
C MET A 175 -6.70 -1.27 -16.92
N THR A 176 -6.78 -1.13 -18.24
CA THR A 176 -5.78 -0.41 -19.04
C THR A 176 -6.48 0.65 -19.88
N SER A 177 -5.98 1.88 -19.89
CA SER A 177 -6.41 2.96 -20.76
C SER A 177 -5.29 3.31 -21.74
N SER A 178 -5.58 3.29 -23.02
CA SER A 178 -4.65 3.75 -24.08
C SER A 178 -4.95 5.19 -24.53
N THR A 179 -6.05 5.76 -24.05
CA THR A 179 -6.58 7.07 -24.46
C THR A 179 -6.37 8.16 -23.41
N GLY A 180 -5.85 7.82 -22.22
CA GLY A 180 -5.75 8.72 -21.08
C GLY A 180 -7.09 9.00 -20.38
N THR A 181 -8.15 8.28 -20.75
CA THR A 181 -9.43 8.32 -20.02
C THR A 181 -9.25 7.65 -18.67
N PRO A 182 -9.69 8.26 -17.55
CA PRO A 182 -9.58 7.63 -16.25
C PRO A 182 -10.23 6.25 -16.21
N CYS A 183 -9.53 5.26 -15.70
CA CYS A 183 -10.10 3.91 -15.50
C CYS A 183 -11.24 3.95 -14.46
N LEU A 184 -11.05 4.70 -13.37
CA LEU A 184 -12.10 5.03 -12.40
C LEU A 184 -12.26 6.55 -12.37
N TYR A 185 -13.46 7.01 -12.67
CA TYR A 185 -13.81 8.42 -12.59
C TYR A 185 -14.99 8.62 -11.64
N THR A 186 -14.76 9.29 -10.52
CA THR A 186 -15.83 9.83 -9.68
C THR A 186 -16.12 11.25 -10.09
N LYS A 187 -17.14 11.43 -10.91
CA LYS A 187 -17.61 12.75 -11.37
C LYS A 187 -18.48 13.42 -10.31
N SER A 188 -19.32 12.65 -9.64
CA SER A 188 -20.23 13.15 -8.59
C SER A 188 -20.53 12.05 -7.58
N ALA A 189 -20.16 12.27 -6.31
CA ALA A 189 -20.52 11.46 -5.14
C ALA A 189 -20.21 12.24 -3.86
N ALA A 190 -20.80 11.86 -2.73
CA ALA A 190 -20.35 12.37 -1.43
C ALA A 190 -18.92 11.92 -1.13
N LYS A 191 -18.63 10.64 -1.42
CA LYS A 191 -17.31 10.03 -1.29
C LYS A 191 -17.26 8.71 -2.05
N THR A 192 -16.10 8.40 -2.65
CA THR A 192 -15.80 7.09 -3.19
C THR A 192 -14.81 6.36 -2.27
N LYS A 193 -15.18 5.16 -1.86
CA LYS A 193 -14.37 4.26 -1.04
C LYS A 193 -13.94 3.04 -1.85
N LEU A 194 -12.67 2.68 -1.77
CA LEU A 194 -12.14 1.43 -2.30
C LEU A 194 -11.79 0.49 -1.16
N THR A 195 -12.27 -0.73 -1.23
CA THR A 195 -11.80 -1.85 -0.41
C THR A 195 -11.06 -2.82 -1.31
N LEU A 196 -9.81 -3.12 -1.00
CA LEU A 196 -8.92 -3.90 -1.84
C LEU A 196 -8.88 -5.35 -1.37
N VAL A 197 -9.16 -6.28 -2.29
CA VAL A 197 -9.06 -7.73 -2.09
C VAL A 197 -8.21 -8.31 -3.22
N GLY A 198 -7.06 -8.92 -2.86
CA GLY A 198 -6.05 -9.31 -3.84
C GLY A 198 -5.37 -8.11 -4.50
N THR A 199 -4.81 -8.29 -5.67
CA THR A 199 -4.10 -7.22 -6.39
C THR A 199 -4.97 -6.67 -7.50
N SER A 200 -5.24 -5.36 -7.47
CA SER A 200 -5.90 -4.64 -8.56
C SER A 200 -4.93 -3.67 -9.23
N SER A 201 -4.94 -3.62 -10.56
CA SER A 201 -4.01 -2.86 -11.38
C SER A 201 -4.75 -1.93 -12.35
N PHE A 202 -4.37 -0.67 -12.34
CA PHE A 202 -4.91 0.37 -13.22
C PHE A 202 -3.75 1.03 -13.96
N THR A 203 -3.75 0.94 -15.28
CA THR A 203 -2.64 1.39 -16.10
C THR A 203 -3.12 2.37 -17.17
N ASP A 204 -2.44 3.50 -17.29
CA ASP A 204 -2.58 4.43 -18.40
C ASP A 204 -1.33 4.37 -19.28
N THR A 205 -1.51 4.09 -20.55
CA THR A 205 -0.47 4.02 -21.58
C THR A 205 -0.59 5.11 -22.64
N ALA A 206 -1.40 6.14 -22.37
CA ALA A 206 -1.64 7.23 -23.31
C ALA A 206 -0.34 7.99 -23.62
N ALA A 207 -0.19 8.39 -24.87
CA ALA A 207 0.95 9.18 -25.32
C ALA A 207 0.84 10.69 -24.97
N THR A 208 -0.33 11.12 -24.53
CA THR A 208 -0.61 12.51 -24.15
C THR A 208 -1.51 12.55 -22.91
N ALA A 209 -1.27 13.55 -22.04
CA ALA A 209 -2.11 13.75 -20.88
C ALA A 209 -3.53 14.18 -21.29
N ASN A 210 -4.52 13.74 -20.50
CA ASN A 210 -5.89 14.22 -20.64
C ASN A 210 -6.01 15.62 -20.02
N ALA A 211 -6.47 16.60 -20.79
CA ALA A 211 -6.50 17.98 -20.35
C ALA A 211 -7.56 18.25 -19.25
N ASP A 212 -8.67 17.53 -19.28
CA ASP A 212 -9.81 17.77 -18.38
C ASP A 212 -9.81 16.88 -17.14
N THR A 213 -9.39 15.62 -17.31
CA THR A 213 -9.41 14.59 -16.27
C THR A 213 -8.08 13.86 -16.20
N SER A 214 -6.99 14.60 -15.93
CA SER A 214 -5.64 14.03 -15.86
C SER A 214 -5.47 13.19 -14.60
N GLY A 215 -5.82 11.91 -14.68
CA GLY A 215 -5.63 10.93 -13.61
C GLY A 215 -6.09 9.54 -14.02
N VAL A 216 -5.31 8.51 -13.68
CA VAL A 216 -5.71 7.10 -13.90
C VAL A 216 -6.90 6.76 -13.01
N LEU A 217 -6.83 7.15 -11.74
CA LEU A 217 -7.95 7.22 -10.81
C LEU A 217 -8.22 8.70 -10.55
N TYR A 218 -9.36 9.18 -10.99
CA TYR A 218 -9.73 10.59 -10.92
C TYR A 218 -11.02 10.77 -10.11
N SER A 219 -11.02 11.68 -9.14
CA SER A 219 -12.19 11.95 -8.29
C SER A 219 -12.45 13.44 -8.13
N ASP A 220 -13.66 13.89 -8.46
CA ASP A 220 -14.16 15.22 -8.12
C ASP A 220 -14.72 15.30 -6.70
N SER A 221 -14.56 14.24 -5.92
CA SER A 221 -14.95 14.15 -4.51
C SER A 221 -13.87 13.52 -3.65
N LYS A 222 -14.19 13.27 -2.38
CA LYS A 222 -13.29 12.56 -1.46
C LYS A 222 -13.04 11.13 -1.93
N PHE A 223 -11.75 10.74 -1.95
CA PHE A 223 -11.29 9.41 -2.31
C PHE A 223 -10.70 8.70 -1.09
N THR A 224 -11.07 7.45 -0.86
CA THR A 224 -10.59 6.71 0.32
C THR A 224 -10.28 5.26 -0.03
N VAL A 225 -9.07 4.81 0.27
CA VAL A 225 -8.76 3.37 0.42
C VAL A 225 -9.04 3.00 1.88
N THR A 226 -9.94 2.04 2.08
CA THR A 226 -10.46 1.74 3.43
C THR A 226 -9.45 0.94 4.26
N LYS A 227 -9.56 1.04 5.58
CA LYS A 227 -8.74 0.28 6.53
C LYS A 227 -8.98 -1.24 6.49
N ASN A 228 -10.09 -1.66 5.90
CA ASN A 228 -10.41 -3.08 5.72
C ASN A 228 -9.73 -3.67 4.48
N SER A 229 -9.01 -2.85 3.70
CA SER A 229 -8.25 -3.31 2.55
C SER A 229 -7.11 -4.21 3.01
N THR A 230 -7.04 -5.42 2.44
CA THR A 230 -5.95 -6.40 2.67
C THR A 230 -5.11 -6.62 1.41
N GLY A 231 -5.58 -6.11 0.29
CA GLY A 231 -4.98 -6.26 -1.02
C GLY A 231 -4.06 -5.11 -1.42
N THR A 232 -3.67 -5.12 -2.68
CA THR A 232 -2.78 -4.13 -3.29
C THR A 232 -3.51 -3.37 -4.41
N LEU A 233 -3.38 -2.06 -4.41
CA LEU A 233 -3.75 -1.16 -5.50
C LEU A 233 -2.47 -0.76 -6.24
N LYS A 234 -2.34 -1.15 -7.50
CA LYS A 234 -1.27 -0.71 -8.39
C LYS A 234 -1.82 0.31 -9.38
N VAL A 235 -1.19 1.47 -9.46
CA VAL A 235 -1.55 2.51 -10.41
C VAL A 235 -0.32 2.93 -11.18
N GLN A 236 -0.39 2.83 -12.51
CA GLN A 236 0.70 3.22 -13.39
C GLN A 236 0.22 4.18 -14.45
N SER A 237 0.97 5.25 -14.68
CA SER A 237 0.65 6.23 -15.72
C SER A 237 1.88 6.62 -16.52
N SER A 238 1.71 6.74 -17.85
CA SER A 238 2.74 7.28 -18.73
C SER A 238 2.74 8.81 -18.76
N MET A 239 1.57 9.45 -18.72
CA MET A 239 1.45 10.89 -18.95
C MET A 239 0.53 11.62 -17.96
N ASN A 240 -0.37 10.89 -17.31
CA ASN A 240 -1.35 11.46 -16.39
C ASN A 240 -0.91 11.30 -14.93
N ILE A 241 -1.59 12.01 -14.02
CA ILE A 241 -1.47 11.80 -12.59
C ILE A 241 -1.91 10.37 -12.25
N GLY A 242 -1.23 9.70 -11.34
CA GLY A 242 -1.65 8.36 -10.92
C GLY A 242 -3.01 8.38 -10.21
N ILE A 243 -3.07 9.02 -9.03
CA ILE A 243 -4.31 9.19 -8.25
C ILE A 243 -4.54 10.68 -8.02
N TYR A 244 -5.68 11.19 -8.48
CA TYR A 244 -6.07 12.58 -8.29
C TYR A 244 -7.43 12.72 -7.59
N ALA A 245 -7.52 13.67 -6.66
CA ALA A 245 -8.81 14.09 -6.11
C ALA A 245 -8.90 15.60 -5.93
N THR A 246 -10.08 16.15 -6.20
CA THR A 246 -10.37 17.57 -5.92
C THR A 246 -10.67 17.83 -4.43
N ASP A 247 -10.91 16.77 -3.67
CA ASP A 247 -11.08 16.76 -2.22
C ASP A 247 -10.00 15.87 -1.57
N ASN A 248 -10.18 15.48 -0.31
CA ASN A 248 -9.20 14.70 0.43
C ASN A 248 -8.97 13.30 -0.18
N ILE A 249 -7.72 12.85 -0.13
CA ILE A 249 -7.32 11.47 -0.35
C ILE A 249 -6.97 10.86 1.01
N ASN A 250 -7.61 9.73 1.36
CA ASN A 250 -7.30 8.98 2.58
C ASN A 250 -6.86 7.55 2.21
N LEU A 251 -5.68 7.16 2.65
CA LEU A 251 -5.09 5.84 2.42
C LEU A 251 -4.98 5.14 3.77
N ASN A 252 -6.03 4.36 4.13
CA ASN A 252 -6.18 3.87 5.50
C ASN A 252 -5.86 2.37 5.65
N GLY A 253 -5.47 1.66 4.58
CA GLY A 253 -5.12 0.24 4.67
C GLY A 253 -4.68 -0.34 3.33
N GLY A 254 -4.27 -1.60 3.34
CA GLY A 254 -3.73 -2.28 2.18
C GLY A 254 -2.38 -1.72 1.73
N SER A 255 -1.98 -2.09 0.52
CA SER A 255 -0.79 -1.57 -0.17
C SER A 255 -1.22 -0.70 -1.35
N VAL A 256 -0.66 0.50 -1.48
CA VAL A 256 -0.92 1.43 -2.58
C VAL A 256 0.40 1.73 -3.26
N ILE A 257 0.55 1.28 -4.49
CA ILE A 257 1.77 1.42 -5.29
C ILE A 257 1.43 2.29 -6.50
N VAL A 258 2.08 3.45 -6.61
CA VAL A 258 1.81 4.40 -7.70
C VAL A 258 3.11 4.72 -8.43
N SER A 259 3.11 4.54 -9.75
CA SER A 259 4.24 4.91 -10.59
C SER A 259 3.77 5.79 -11.74
N THR A 260 4.42 6.93 -11.92
CA THR A 260 4.35 7.71 -13.16
C THR A 260 5.67 7.54 -13.90
N ASP A 261 5.64 7.58 -15.23
CA ASP A 261 6.82 7.29 -16.06
C ASP A 261 7.96 8.27 -15.77
N VAL A 262 8.99 7.77 -15.09
CA VAL A 262 10.16 8.56 -14.67
C VAL A 262 11.12 8.88 -15.82
N ASP A 263 11.02 8.16 -16.93
CA ASP A 263 11.84 8.37 -18.12
C ASP A 263 11.16 9.33 -19.12
N SER A 264 9.91 9.70 -18.85
CA SER A 264 9.17 10.62 -19.71
C SER A 264 9.48 12.08 -19.40
N THR A 265 9.25 12.95 -20.37
CA THR A 265 9.25 14.39 -20.16
C THR A 265 7.93 14.88 -19.52
N SER A 266 7.11 13.98 -19.01
CA SER A 266 5.84 14.33 -18.37
C SER A 266 6.08 14.84 -16.96
N ASP A 267 5.40 15.92 -16.60
CA ASP A 267 5.36 16.47 -15.24
C ASP A 267 4.23 15.82 -14.43
N ALA A 268 4.15 14.49 -14.47
CA ALA A 268 3.05 13.77 -13.83
C ALA A 268 3.34 13.51 -12.34
N ASP A 269 2.50 14.09 -11.48
CA ASP A 269 2.47 13.77 -10.05
C ASP A 269 1.92 12.35 -9.84
N ALA A 270 2.40 11.64 -8.84
CA ALA A 270 1.86 10.29 -8.59
C ALA A 270 0.56 10.34 -7.79
N ILE A 271 0.52 11.00 -6.65
CA ILE A 271 -0.67 11.17 -5.82
C ILE A 271 -0.90 12.66 -5.57
N LYS A 272 -2.02 13.19 -6.05
CA LYS A 272 -2.31 14.62 -5.95
C LYS A 272 -3.70 14.87 -5.41
N SER A 273 -3.79 15.71 -4.40
CA SER A 273 -5.05 16.22 -3.87
C SER A 273 -5.10 17.75 -3.94
N LYS A 274 -6.29 18.30 -4.23
CA LYS A 274 -6.51 19.74 -4.00
C LYS A 274 -6.61 20.09 -2.52
N LYS A 275 -6.95 19.12 -1.66
CA LYS A 275 -7.03 19.30 -0.21
C LYS A 275 -5.98 18.44 0.48
N ARG A 276 -6.37 17.71 1.50
CA ARG A 276 -5.47 16.88 2.32
C ARG A 276 -5.16 15.54 1.69
N VAL A 277 -3.95 15.04 1.92
CA VAL A 277 -3.62 13.61 1.77
C VAL A 277 -3.33 13.05 3.15
N THR A 278 -4.03 11.99 3.55
CA THR A 278 -3.82 11.30 4.83
C THR A 278 -3.41 9.86 4.58
N VAL A 279 -2.35 9.40 5.25
CA VAL A 279 -1.96 7.99 5.34
C VAL A 279 -2.15 7.52 6.77
N ASP A 280 -3.08 6.56 6.98
CA ASP A 280 -3.38 6.00 8.30
C ASP A 280 -3.51 4.47 8.22
N GLY A 281 -2.38 3.77 8.22
CA GLY A 281 -2.30 2.31 8.20
C GLY A 281 -1.98 1.68 6.85
N ALA A 282 -1.99 2.42 5.75
CA ALA A 282 -1.58 1.89 4.45
C ALA A 282 -0.06 1.77 4.31
N SER A 283 0.39 0.83 3.46
CA SER A 283 1.74 0.83 2.88
C SER A 283 1.68 1.56 1.55
N VAL A 284 2.37 2.70 1.44
CA VAL A 284 2.35 3.56 0.25
C VAL A 284 3.75 3.58 -0.35
N GLU A 285 3.85 3.12 -1.61
CA GLU A 285 5.07 3.18 -2.41
C GLU A 285 4.82 4.06 -3.62
N VAL A 286 5.70 5.03 -3.85
CA VAL A 286 5.55 6.00 -4.93
C VAL A 286 6.86 6.14 -5.69
N GLU A 287 6.75 6.09 -7.02
CA GLU A 287 7.80 6.54 -7.93
C GLU A 287 7.19 7.52 -8.93
N ALA A 288 7.63 8.79 -8.89
CA ALA A 288 7.04 9.87 -9.68
C ALA A 288 8.07 10.55 -10.59
N SER A 289 7.65 10.93 -11.80
CA SER A 289 8.44 11.79 -12.69
C SER A 289 8.48 13.24 -12.18
N ALA A 290 7.38 13.74 -11.62
CA ALA A 290 7.28 15.04 -10.98
C ALA A 290 7.19 14.89 -9.46
N ASP A 291 6.09 15.34 -8.83
CA ASP A 291 5.93 15.27 -7.38
C ASP A 291 5.36 13.89 -6.96
N GLY A 292 5.86 13.37 -5.88
CA GLY A 292 5.40 12.08 -5.37
C GLY A 292 4.02 12.16 -4.75
N ILE A 293 3.92 12.84 -3.59
CA ILE A 293 2.64 13.10 -2.92
C ILE A 293 2.46 14.60 -2.78
N LYS A 294 1.35 15.12 -3.33
CA LYS A 294 1.10 16.55 -3.39
C LYS A 294 -0.26 16.94 -2.82
N SER A 295 -0.26 17.92 -1.93
CA SER A 295 -1.46 18.61 -1.44
C SER A 295 -1.37 20.10 -1.83
N THR A 296 -2.26 20.54 -2.74
CA THR A 296 -2.10 21.88 -3.33
C THR A 296 -2.69 23.01 -2.49
N LYS A 297 -3.50 22.71 -1.46
CA LYS A 297 -4.17 23.72 -0.62
C LYS A 297 -4.14 23.44 0.88
N GLN A 298 -3.78 22.25 1.28
CA GLN A 298 -3.81 21.82 2.70
C GLN A 298 -2.54 21.04 3.05
N ASN A 299 -2.66 20.12 4.00
CA ASN A 299 -1.56 19.35 4.54
C ASN A 299 -1.45 17.94 3.95
N ILE A 300 -0.29 17.34 4.15
CA ILE A 300 -0.08 15.89 4.08
C ILE A 300 0.07 15.40 5.52
N GLU A 301 -0.64 14.34 5.87
CA GLU A 301 -0.68 13.77 7.21
C GLU A 301 -0.32 12.29 7.17
N VAL A 302 0.68 11.87 7.94
CA VAL A 302 1.04 10.47 8.15
C VAL A 302 0.81 10.13 9.62
N VAL A 303 -0.25 9.35 9.86
CA VAL A 303 -0.66 8.93 11.20
C VAL A 303 -0.04 7.59 11.56
N SER A 304 -0.05 6.66 10.62
CA SER A 304 0.50 5.32 10.78
C SER A 304 0.73 4.66 9.42
N GLY A 305 1.38 3.47 9.41
CA GLY A 305 1.72 2.76 8.17
C GLY A 305 3.12 3.07 7.67
N SER A 306 3.35 2.93 6.37
CA SER A 306 4.63 3.23 5.74
C SER A 306 4.46 4.05 4.47
N VAL A 307 5.32 5.02 4.28
CA VAL A 307 5.36 5.88 3.09
C VAL A 307 6.77 5.87 2.54
N SER A 308 6.93 5.40 1.31
CA SER A 308 8.20 5.38 0.58
C SER A 308 8.01 6.10 -0.74
N VAL A 309 8.67 7.22 -0.92
CA VAL A 309 8.52 8.10 -2.09
C VAL A 309 9.87 8.34 -2.75
N LYS A 310 9.94 8.04 -4.04
CA LYS A 310 11.00 8.47 -4.94
C LYS A 310 10.39 9.37 -6.00
N ALA A 311 10.84 10.62 -6.08
CA ALA A 311 10.28 11.62 -7.01
C ALA A 311 11.37 12.28 -7.83
N GLY A 312 11.02 12.69 -9.05
CA GLY A 312 11.89 13.49 -9.90
C GLY A 312 12.03 14.90 -9.36
N ASN A 313 10.97 15.45 -8.77
CA ASN A 313 10.92 16.78 -8.16
C ASN A 313 10.68 16.67 -6.64
N ASP A 314 9.52 17.06 -6.11
CA ASP A 314 9.23 17.02 -4.68
C ASP A 314 8.73 15.65 -4.25
N ALA A 315 9.39 14.99 -3.28
CA ALA A 315 8.87 13.73 -2.78
C ALA A 315 7.53 13.92 -2.05
N MET A 316 7.44 14.92 -1.17
CA MET A 316 6.19 15.32 -0.53
C MET A 316 6.08 16.84 -0.55
N GLN A 317 5.03 17.37 -1.19
CA GLN A 317 4.76 18.80 -1.27
C GLN A 317 3.40 19.13 -0.65
N ALA A 318 3.35 20.05 0.29
CA ALA A 318 2.13 20.53 0.92
C ALA A 318 2.08 22.05 1.03
N ALA A 319 0.90 22.62 0.82
CA ALA A 319 0.71 24.07 0.92
C ALA A 319 0.76 24.56 2.37
N THR A 320 0.25 23.79 3.34
CA THR A 320 0.11 24.31 4.71
C THR A 320 0.93 23.56 5.74
N ALA A 321 1.00 22.23 5.68
CA ALA A 321 1.76 21.44 6.63
C ALA A 321 2.13 20.05 6.12
N ILE A 322 3.22 19.51 6.65
CA ILE A 322 3.53 18.08 6.64
C ILE A 322 3.51 17.63 8.11
N ASP A 323 2.54 16.77 8.43
CA ASP A 323 2.27 16.28 9.77
C ASP A 323 2.64 14.79 9.85
N VAL A 324 3.58 14.42 10.70
CA VAL A 324 3.94 13.01 10.94
C VAL A 324 3.77 12.72 12.42
N SER A 325 2.75 11.93 12.76
CA SER A 325 2.47 11.52 14.14
C SER A 325 2.82 10.05 14.42
N GLY A 326 3.14 9.28 13.37
CA GLY A 326 3.54 7.88 13.50
C GLY A 326 3.95 7.27 12.17
N GLY A 327 4.22 5.96 12.18
CA GLY A 327 4.62 5.21 10.99
C GLY A 327 6.07 5.43 10.56
N SER A 328 6.37 5.12 9.29
CA SER A 328 7.69 5.29 8.69
C SER A 328 7.57 6.08 7.40
N VAL A 329 8.39 7.11 7.25
CA VAL A 329 8.43 7.97 6.06
C VAL A 329 9.84 7.99 5.49
N VAL A 330 9.99 7.60 4.22
CA VAL A 330 11.20 7.77 3.42
C VAL A 330 10.80 8.59 2.19
N ALA A 331 11.20 9.85 2.14
CA ALA A 331 10.83 10.80 1.09
C ALA A 331 12.09 11.31 0.38
N CYS A 332 12.38 10.79 -0.82
CA CYS A 332 13.58 11.08 -1.58
C CYS A 332 13.21 11.73 -2.93
N GLY A 333 13.63 12.97 -3.12
CA GLY A 333 13.36 13.76 -4.31
C GLY A 333 14.56 14.64 -4.67
N ASP A 334 14.39 15.51 -5.67
CA ASP A 334 15.26 16.66 -5.79
C ASP A 334 15.06 17.56 -4.56
N ARG A 335 13.84 17.51 -4.01
CA ARG A 335 13.48 18.01 -2.69
C ARG A 335 12.67 16.94 -1.94
N GLY A 336 13.11 16.55 -0.74
CA GLY A 336 12.41 15.53 0.05
C GLY A 336 11.07 16.02 0.56
N PHE A 337 11.07 17.13 1.31
CA PHE A 337 9.86 17.83 1.76
C PHE A 337 9.86 19.25 1.18
N THR A 338 8.70 19.70 0.74
CA THR A 338 8.47 21.07 0.27
C THR A 338 7.21 21.64 0.91
N LEU A 339 7.34 22.86 1.46
CA LEU A 339 6.26 23.62 2.06
C LEU A 339 6.27 25.04 1.49
N ASP A 340 5.09 25.64 1.40
CA ASP A 340 4.99 27.06 1.09
C ASP A 340 5.52 27.90 2.28
N ASP A 341 5.85 29.17 2.02
CA ASP A 341 6.27 30.11 3.09
C ASP A 341 5.15 30.25 4.14
N GLY A 342 5.50 30.15 5.41
CA GLY A 342 4.57 30.07 6.51
C GLY A 342 3.97 28.68 6.76
N GLY A 343 4.38 27.66 5.99
CA GLY A 343 3.96 26.28 6.20
C GLY A 343 4.56 25.67 7.46
N ALA A 344 3.95 24.59 7.96
CA ALA A 344 4.36 23.91 9.18
C ALA A 344 4.94 22.52 8.91
N LEU A 345 6.01 22.16 9.63
CA LEU A 345 6.48 20.78 9.76
C LEU A 345 6.26 20.30 11.18
N ASN A 346 5.36 19.34 11.36
CA ASN A 346 4.99 18.81 12.66
C ASN A 346 5.36 17.33 12.74
N ILE A 347 6.50 17.00 13.36
CA ILE A 347 6.90 15.62 13.61
C ILE A 347 6.73 15.35 15.11
N THR A 348 5.70 14.57 15.44
CA THR A 348 5.37 14.22 16.83
C THR A 348 5.60 12.73 17.13
N GLY A 349 5.90 11.94 16.11
CA GLY A 349 6.19 10.51 16.23
C GLY A 349 6.66 9.89 14.92
N GLY A 350 6.91 8.58 14.95
CA GLY A 350 7.34 7.82 13.79
C GLY A 350 8.84 7.92 13.48
N THR A 351 9.21 7.41 12.32
CA THR A 351 10.57 7.46 11.79
C THR A 351 10.55 8.18 10.46
N VAL A 352 11.34 9.23 10.31
CA VAL A 352 11.31 10.12 9.15
C VAL A 352 12.69 10.28 8.55
N LEU A 353 12.79 10.07 7.24
CA LEU A 353 13.90 10.43 6.39
C LEU A 353 13.38 11.23 5.20
N ALA A 354 13.84 12.46 5.04
CA ALA A 354 13.65 13.22 3.81
C ALA A 354 15.03 13.57 3.24
N THR A 355 15.25 13.32 1.94
CA THR A 355 16.52 13.61 1.28
C THR A 355 16.33 14.46 0.04
N ALA A 356 17.32 15.28 -0.26
CA ALA A 356 17.31 16.19 -1.40
C ALA A 356 18.67 16.28 -2.08
N THR A 357 18.66 16.76 -3.33
CA THR A 357 19.86 17.09 -4.12
C THR A 357 19.94 18.56 -4.53
N ASP A 358 18.82 19.29 -4.50
CA ASP A 358 18.79 20.68 -4.96
C ASP A 358 19.24 21.67 -3.88
N TYR A 359 18.55 21.63 -2.73
CA TYR A 359 18.83 22.54 -1.60
C TYR A 359 18.23 22.00 -0.30
N ALA A 360 18.72 22.55 0.82
CA ALA A 360 18.30 22.12 2.15
C ALA A 360 16.80 22.38 2.38
N PHE A 361 16.19 21.51 3.20
CA PHE A 361 14.81 21.72 3.62
C PHE A 361 14.63 23.09 4.31
N GLY A 362 13.52 23.75 3.98
CA GLY A 362 13.24 25.11 4.50
C GLY A 362 13.98 26.23 3.77
N GLN A 363 14.49 25.98 2.58
CA GLN A 363 15.09 26.99 1.72
C GLN A 363 14.43 27.00 0.33
N THR A 364 14.55 28.12 -0.35
CA THR A 364 14.26 28.25 -1.78
C THR A 364 15.51 27.93 -2.61
N ALA A 365 15.35 27.79 -3.93
CA ALA A 365 16.45 27.46 -4.85
C ALA A 365 17.62 28.42 -4.82
N ASP A 366 17.42 29.70 -4.45
CA ASP A 366 18.47 30.68 -4.28
C ASP A 366 19.10 30.70 -2.87
N GLY A 367 18.72 29.75 -2.02
CA GLY A 367 19.20 29.61 -0.64
C GLY A 367 18.52 30.53 0.37
N THR A 368 17.46 31.25 -0.03
CA THR A 368 16.68 32.07 0.90
C THR A 368 15.90 31.19 1.86
N ALA A 369 16.03 31.45 3.17
CA ALA A 369 15.30 30.69 4.17
C ALA A 369 13.79 31.00 4.12
N LEU A 370 12.97 29.94 4.16
CA LEU A 370 11.52 30.04 4.31
C LEU A 370 11.16 30.24 5.78
N ASN A 371 10.08 30.98 6.04
CA ASN A 371 9.56 31.17 7.38
C ASN A 371 8.62 30.01 7.77
N LEU A 372 9.22 28.84 8.06
CA LEU A 372 8.46 27.62 8.41
C LEU A 372 8.18 27.56 9.91
N ASP A 373 7.00 27.02 10.26
CA ASP A 373 6.60 26.79 11.65
C ASP A 373 6.93 25.34 12.05
N TYR A 374 7.74 25.19 13.08
CA TYR A 374 8.09 23.90 13.68
C TYR A 374 7.50 23.70 15.08
N SER A 375 6.72 24.66 15.57
CA SER A 375 6.24 24.68 16.97
C SER A 375 5.38 23.46 17.33
N GLY A 376 4.77 22.82 16.32
CA GLY A 376 4.01 21.57 16.51
C GLY A 376 4.85 20.31 16.63
N SER A 377 6.17 20.37 16.32
CA SER A 377 7.04 19.21 16.46
C SER A 377 7.46 18.98 17.91
N THR A 378 7.38 17.73 18.34
CA THR A 378 7.82 17.31 19.68
C THR A 378 8.94 16.28 19.65
N GLN A 379 9.24 15.73 18.46
CA GLN A 379 10.31 14.77 18.24
C GLN A 379 11.56 15.49 17.72
N GLY A 380 12.74 15.07 18.17
CA GLY A 380 14.02 15.63 17.72
C GLY A 380 14.24 15.43 16.22
N MET A 381 14.80 16.47 15.58
CA MET A 381 15.14 16.46 14.16
C MET A 381 16.59 16.83 13.95
N MET A 382 17.22 16.24 12.92
CA MET A 382 18.57 16.59 12.47
C MET A 382 18.51 16.94 10.98
N GLN A 383 19.08 18.07 10.61
CA GLN A 383 19.33 18.42 9.21
C GLN A 383 20.82 18.39 8.92
N LEU A 384 21.17 17.82 7.80
CA LEU A 384 22.54 17.56 7.38
C LEU A 384 22.72 18.05 5.95
N ALA A 385 23.88 18.67 5.66
CA ALA A 385 24.32 18.98 4.31
C ALA A 385 25.67 18.31 4.09
N TYR A 386 25.75 17.45 3.11
CA TYR A 386 26.97 16.77 2.71
C TYR A 386 27.78 17.65 1.76
N ALA A 387 29.10 17.58 1.88
CA ALA A 387 30.01 18.32 0.99
C ALA A 387 29.94 17.81 -0.47
N GLU A 388 29.50 16.59 -0.63
CA GLU A 388 29.44 15.88 -1.90
C GLU A 388 28.21 14.97 -1.93
N GLU A 389 27.68 14.72 -3.11
CA GLU A 389 26.51 13.86 -3.32
C GLU A 389 26.79 12.39 -2.97
N TRP A 390 25.90 11.77 -2.23
CA TRP A 390 25.94 10.37 -1.87
C TRP A 390 24.99 9.54 -2.72
N LYS A 391 25.36 8.27 -2.96
CA LYS A 391 24.51 7.34 -3.71
C LYS A 391 23.33 6.86 -2.88
N LYS A 392 22.24 6.49 -3.57
CA LYS A 392 21.18 5.69 -2.96
C LYS A 392 21.76 4.42 -2.32
N GLY A 393 21.08 3.91 -1.30
CA GLY A 393 21.49 2.70 -0.58
C GLY A 393 22.61 2.90 0.43
N ASN A 394 23.23 4.09 0.49
CA ASN A 394 24.18 4.41 1.56
C ASN A 394 23.39 4.69 2.84
N GLU A 395 23.42 3.73 3.76
CA GLU A 395 22.76 3.83 5.06
C GLU A 395 23.24 5.07 5.82
N ILE A 396 22.30 5.77 6.42
CA ILE A 396 22.54 6.84 7.38
C ILE A 396 22.28 6.28 8.76
N LEU A 397 23.34 6.14 9.57
CA LEU A 397 23.28 5.64 10.93
C LEU A 397 23.61 6.77 11.90
N VAL A 398 22.72 7.05 12.82
CA VAL A 398 22.90 7.95 13.93
C VAL A 398 22.86 7.17 15.22
N GLN A 399 23.90 7.26 16.05
CA GLN A 399 24.00 6.47 17.28
C GLN A 399 24.57 7.24 18.46
N ASN A 400 24.07 6.89 19.67
CA ASN A 400 24.59 7.31 20.95
C ASN A 400 24.56 6.12 21.92
N GLY A 401 25.72 5.51 22.17
CA GLY A 401 25.81 4.30 22.98
C GLY A 401 24.99 3.15 22.39
N SER A 402 23.91 2.76 23.08
CA SER A 402 22.98 1.71 22.62
C SER A 402 21.86 2.22 21.73
N ASP A 403 21.62 3.54 21.74
CA ASP A 403 20.52 4.13 20.98
C ASP A 403 20.98 4.45 19.57
N SER A 404 20.21 3.99 18.59
CA SER A 404 20.55 4.19 17.18
C SER A 404 19.32 4.35 16.33
N LEU A 405 19.47 5.14 15.26
CA LEU A 405 18.52 5.25 14.15
C LEU A 405 19.27 4.96 12.86
N SER A 406 18.79 3.98 12.11
CA SER A 406 19.33 3.60 10.80
C SER A 406 18.26 3.80 9.73
N LEU A 407 18.59 4.53 8.67
CA LEU A 407 17.70 4.85 7.56
C LEU A 407 18.48 4.75 6.25
N THR A 408 17.79 4.28 5.20
CA THR A 408 18.41 4.07 3.88
C THR A 408 17.69 4.90 2.82
N PRO A 409 18.38 5.92 2.24
CA PRO A 409 17.86 6.68 1.12
C PRO A 409 17.67 5.83 -0.14
N ILE A 410 16.58 6.06 -0.86
CA ILE A 410 16.23 5.35 -2.11
C ILE A 410 16.56 6.15 -3.38
N LYS A 411 17.09 7.36 -3.24
CA LYS A 411 17.64 8.21 -4.30
C LYS A 411 19.00 8.73 -3.85
N LYS A 412 19.82 9.24 -4.76
CA LYS A 412 21.05 9.99 -4.43
C LYS A 412 20.70 11.24 -3.60
N PHE A 413 21.63 11.75 -2.79
CA PHE A 413 21.34 12.83 -1.87
C PHE A 413 22.61 13.58 -1.44
N ASP A 414 22.45 14.85 -1.11
CA ASP A 414 23.44 15.68 -0.42
C ASP A 414 22.84 16.47 0.75
N TYR A 415 21.51 16.53 0.83
CA TYR A 415 20.78 17.08 1.98
C TYR A 415 19.90 16.02 2.61
N VAL A 416 19.84 16.03 3.94
CA VAL A 416 19.07 15.07 4.74
C VAL A 416 18.36 15.78 5.89
N LEU A 417 17.09 15.46 6.06
CA LEU A 417 16.34 15.67 7.30
C LEU A 417 15.97 14.32 7.85
N LEU A 418 16.29 14.06 9.11
CA LEU A 418 15.93 12.83 9.78
C LEU A 418 15.32 13.09 11.15
N SER A 419 14.41 12.19 11.58
CA SER A 419 13.79 12.23 12.90
C SER A 419 13.36 10.82 13.33
N GLY A 420 13.43 10.54 14.62
CA GLY A 420 13.06 9.25 15.18
C GLY A 420 12.79 9.34 16.68
N SER A 421 11.88 8.50 17.18
CA SER A 421 11.46 8.51 18.59
C SER A 421 12.54 8.12 19.59
N ASN A 422 13.59 7.43 19.12
CA ASN A 422 14.76 7.04 19.93
C ASN A 422 15.88 8.10 19.92
N LEU A 423 15.63 9.26 19.31
CA LEU A 423 16.57 10.38 19.29
C LEU A 423 16.15 11.44 20.28
N ASP A 424 17.02 11.70 21.25
CA ASP A 424 16.88 12.77 22.24
C ASP A 424 17.59 14.04 21.75
N SER A 425 16.86 15.12 21.71
CA SER A 425 17.34 16.40 21.26
C SER A 425 18.42 17.04 22.13
N SER A 426 18.58 16.59 23.37
CA SER A 426 19.63 17.04 24.29
C SER A 426 20.93 16.23 24.17
N SER A 427 20.88 15.10 23.49
CA SER A 427 22.01 14.16 23.38
C SER A 427 22.92 14.47 22.20
N THR A 428 24.13 13.96 22.26
CA THR A 428 25.13 14.05 21.21
C THR A 428 25.30 12.70 20.54
N TYR A 429 25.24 12.66 19.24
CA TYR A 429 25.26 11.44 18.43
C TYR A 429 26.49 11.38 17.53
N GLN A 430 26.93 10.16 17.23
CA GLN A 430 27.83 9.89 16.11
C GLN A 430 27.00 9.59 14.86
N LEU A 431 27.43 10.16 13.73
CA LEU A 431 26.79 9.97 12.43
C LEU A 431 27.71 9.16 11.52
N TYR A 432 27.15 8.18 10.85
CA TYR A 432 27.82 7.42 9.80
C TYR A 432 26.99 7.43 8.54
N THR A 433 27.65 7.46 7.40
CA THR A 433 27.00 7.34 6.09
C THR A 433 27.79 6.34 5.26
N GLY A 434 27.12 5.31 4.73
CA GLY A 434 27.76 4.22 4.01
C GLY A 434 28.89 3.56 4.81
N GLY A 435 28.77 3.49 6.13
CA GLY A 435 29.77 2.94 7.03
C GLY A 435 30.94 3.90 7.37
N THR A 436 30.96 5.11 6.80
CA THR A 436 31.99 6.13 7.08
C THR A 436 31.50 7.09 8.16
N GLN A 437 32.29 7.29 9.20
CA GLN A 437 31.98 8.29 10.22
C GLN A 437 32.08 9.70 9.64
N MET A 438 31.02 10.49 9.83
CA MET A 438 30.95 11.86 9.35
C MET A 438 31.43 12.84 10.43
N THR A 439 31.93 13.98 9.97
CA THR A 439 32.28 15.11 10.84
C THR A 439 31.55 16.37 10.34
N HIS A 440 31.18 17.27 11.23
CA HIS A 440 30.64 18.57 10.84
C HIS A 440 31.70 19.65 10.85
N SER A 441 31.45 20.76 10.21
CA SER A 441 32.37 21.91 10.14
C SER A 441 32.73 22.39 11.56
N GLY A 442 34.03 22.40 11.88
CA GLY A 442 34.52 22.75 13.20
C GLY A 442 34.56 21.62 14.24
N SER A 443 34.17 20.41 13.88
CA SER A 443 34.28 19.22 14.74
C SER A 443 35.33 18.24 14.19
N THR A 444 36.23 17.80 15.07
CA THR A 444 37.19 16.72 14.76
C THR A 444 36.71 15.35 15.25
N THR A 445 35.58 15.30 15.96
CA THR A 445 35.12 14.09 16.66
C THR A 445 33.97 13.37 15.97
N GLY A 446 33.35 13.97 14.96
CA GLY A 446 32.18 13.43 14.31
C GLY A 446 30.95 13.28 15.23
N ALA A 447 30.87 14.13 16.27
CA ALA A 447 29.76 14.15 17.18
C ALA A 447 28.79 15.29 16.82
N PHE A 448 27.49 14.95 16.75
CA PHE A 448 26.41 15.86 16.37
C PHE A 448 25.40 15.97 17.51
N GLN A 449 24.97 17.18 17.81
CA GLN A 449 23.86 17.38 18.72
C GLN A 449 22.58 17.49 17.91
N MET A 450 21.54 16.73 18.32
CA MET A 450 20.22 16.87 17.74
C MET A 450 19.62 18.22 18.10
N ASN A 451 19.02 18.87 17.11
CA ASN A 451 18.20 20.06 17.39
C ASN A 451 16.86 19.57 17.94
N GLY A 452 16.64 19.81 19.21
CA GLY A 452 15.37 19.52 19.84
C GLY A 452 14.49 20.72 19.87
N ASN A 453 13.25 20.49 20.06
CA ASN A 453 12.15 21.42 20.09
C ASN A 453 12.39 22.73 19.32
N PRO A 454 11.89 22.83 18.15
CA PRO A 454 12.42 23.64 17.07
C PRO A 454 11.93 25.08 17.04
N THR A 455 11.64 25.71 18.14
CA THR A 455 11.49 27.16 18.18
C THR A 455 12.83 27.87 17.84
N GLY A 456 13.43 27.53 16.72
CA GLY A 456 14.73 28.04 16.35
C GLY A 456 15.58 27.12 15.50
N PHE A 457 14.95 26.11 14.90
CA PHE A 457 15.62 25.19 14.01
C PHE A 457 15.98 25.89 12.69
N THR A 458 17.19 26.37 12.58
CA THR A 458 17.69 27.00 11.34
C THR A 458 19.06 26.48 10.93
N ALA A 459 19.65 25.58 11.69
CA ALA A 459 21.02 25.16 11.46
C ALA A 459 21.07 23.83 10.69
N VAL A 460 21.46 23.92 9.43
CA VAL A 460 21.95 22.77 8.67
C VAL A 460 23.34 22.46 9.15
N GLN A 461 23.59 21.21 9.57
CA GLN A 461 24.94 20.75 9.92
C GLN A 461 25.68 20.43 8.64
N ALA A 462 26.69 21.24 8.30
CA ALA A 462 27.55 20.96 7.14
C ALA A 462 28.50 19.80 7.45
N LEU A 463 28.51 18.79 6.62
CA LEU A 463 29.29 17.57 6.78
C LEU A 463 30.54 17.59 5.91
N SER A 464 31.60 16.95 6.39
CA SER A 464 32.81 16.69 5.63
C SER A 464 33.19 15.21 5.69
N GLY A 465 33.91 14.77 4.68
CA GLY A 465 34.25 13.35 4.49
C GLY A 465 33.18 12.63 3.65
N GLY A 466 33.59 11.70 2.86
CA GLY A 466 32.66 10.95 2.09
C GLY A 466 33.09 10.56 0.71
N SER A 467 32.25 9.84 0.04
CA SER A 467 32.49 9.28 -1.28
C SER A 467 31.47 9.78 -2.24
N THR A 468 31.96 10.24 -3.35
CA THR A 468 31.12 10.55 -4.48
C THR A 468 31.33 9.54 -5.54
N THR A 469 30.30 8.95 -5.97
CA THR A 469 30.28 8.28 -7.25
C THR A 469 28.86 8.37 -7.76
N GLU A 470 28.73 8.68 -9.01
CA GLU A 470 27.44 8.88 -9.66
C GLU A 470 26.47 7.74 -9.37
N ASP A 471 25.25 8.07 -9.04
CA ASP A 471 24.14 7.14 -9.00
C ASP A 471 23.72 6.85 -10.45
N THR A 472 24.42 5.91 -11.07
CA THR A 472 24.25 5.62 -12.50
C THR A 472 22.98 4.86 -12.83
N VAL A 473 22.25 4.35 -11.85
CA VAL A 473 21.01 3.62 -12.08
C VAL A 473 20.01 3.96 -10.99
N ALA A 474 19.02 4.76 -11.33
CA ALA A 474 17.81 4.81 -10.55
C ALA A 474 17.15 3.41 -10.61
N ALA A 475 16.95 2.75 -9.48
CA ALA A 475 16.09 1.59 -9.45
C ALA A 475 14.66 2.10 -9.52
N SER A 476 13.98 1.84 -10.63
CA SER A 476 12.54 2.06 -10.72
C SER A 476 11.82 1.12 -9.76
N LEU A 477 10.74 1.59 -9.16
CA LEU A 477 9.79 0.71 -8.52
C LEU A 477 9.19 -0.18 -9.60
N THR A 478 9.50 -1.47 -9.56
CA THR A 478 8.89 -2.43 -10.48
C THR A 478 7.68 -3.02 -9.81
N PHE A 479 6.54 -2.95 -10.47
CA PHE A 479 5.39 -3.75 -10.11
C PHE A 479 5.74 -5.21 -10.36
N THR A 480 5.98 -5.97 -9.30
CA THR A 480 6.08 -7.42 -9.40
C THR A 480 4.69 -8.01 -9.30
N ASP A 481 4.37 -8.92 -10.23
CA ASP A 481 3.11 -9.67 -10.23
C ASP A 481 2.92 -10.54 -8.97
#